data_907a6f21bdc4f3414bd60f7685469724
#
_entry.id   907a6f21bdc4f3414bd60f7685469724
#
_cell.length_a   1.000
_cell.length_b   1.000
_cell.length_c   1.000
_cell.angle_alpha   90.00
_cell.angle_beta   90.00
_cell.angle_gamma   90.00
#
_symmetry.space_group_name_H-M   'P 1'
#
loop_
_entity.id
_entity.type
_entity.pdbx_description
1 polymer ?
#
loop_
_entity_poly.entity_id
_entity_poly.type
_entity_poly.pdbx_seq_one_letter_code
_entity_poly.pdbx_strand_id
1 'polypeptide(L)'
;YDYARLYNTYTGKEIYNGDELAKFRDGTDPEKYPNTDWYKEMLSQRAIQHQHNLSVSGGTEKVRYYVSAGFLSQGGLWEDLDYKRYNLRSNIDATITNTTRLGVDISGRVENTLNVGASQGIFQQLVRNTPVLLCRYPDGTFAVPDATHPNIVASNQPGGSYSKGNTFVVDARVELDQKLDFITSGLSVKGTASFSKNVYKNKSWNVSPYVYSKDA
;
A
#
# COMPACT_ATOMS: atom_id res chain seq x y z
N TYR A 1 26.31 6.70 19.91
CA TYR A 1 27.52 6.27 20.60
C TYR A 1 28.01 4.91 20.11
N ASP A 2 27.20 3.86 20.23
CA ASP A 2 27.61 2.48 19.89
C ASP A 2 28.04 2.35 18.43
N TYR A 3 27.36 2.99 17.50
CA TYR A 3 27.74 3.04 16.09
C TYR A 3 29.14 3.67 15.92
N ALA A 4 29.36 4.84 16.49
CA ALA A 4 30.63 5.56 16.35
C ALA A 4 31.80 4.77 16.93
N ARG A 5 31.60 4.14 18.09
CA ARG A 5 32.60 3.26 18.73
C ARG A 5 32.90 2.02 17.86
N LEU A 6 31.86 1.35 17.36
CA LEU A 6 32.03 0.17 16.50
C LEU A 6 32.70 0.54 15.18
N TYR A 7 32.40 1.73 14.64
CA TYR A 7 33.00 2.20 13.41
C TYR A 7 34.53 2.43 13.57
N ASN A 8 34.97 3.04 14.68
CA ASN A 8 36.39 3.13 15.03
C ASN A 8 37.05 1.74 15.10
N THR A 9 36.38 0.79 15.78
CA THR A 9 36.89 -0.59 15.92
C THR A 9 37.00 -1.29 14.57
N TYR A 10 35.98 -1.15 13.72
CA TYR A 10 35.95 -1.78 12.40
C TYR A 10 37.02 -1.21 11.44
N THR A 11 37.19 0.11 11.45
CA THR A 11 38.18 0.77 10.59
C THR A 11 39.61 0.66 11.09
N GLY A 12 39.80 0.32 12.36
CA GLY A 12 41.09 0.35 13.03
C GLY A 12 41.68 1.76 13.18
N LYS A 13 40.84 2.79 13.05
CA LYS A 13 41.20 4.20 13.11
C LYS A 13 40.34 4.95 14.10
N GLU A 14 40.89 5.96 14.73
CA GLU A 14 40.15 6.90 15.59
C GLU A 14 39.45 7.95 14.70
N ILE A 15 38.34 7.57 14.05
CA ILE A 15 37.53 8.49 13.24
C ILE A 15 36.76 9.46 14.17
N TYR A 16 36.24 8.92 15.28
CA TYR A 16 35.60 9.69 16.35
C TYR A 16 36.49 9.61 17.58
N ASN A 17 37.03 10.75 18.03
CA ASN A 17 37.89 10.82 19.21
C ASN A 17 37.07 10.62 20.53
N GLY A 18 37.79 10.52 21.65
CA GLY A 18 37.17 10.28 22.96
C GLY A 18 36.13 11.33 23.38
N ASP A 19 36.38 12.61 23.09
CA ASP A 19 35.48 13.71 23.40
C ASP A 19 34.20 13.66 22.53
N GLU A 20 34.34 13.34 21.26
CA GLU A 20 33.19 13.15 20.35
C GLU A 20 32.35 11.95 20.75
N LEU A 21 32.98 10.84 21.12
CA LEU A 21 32.29 9.66 21.65
C LEU A 21 31.51 10.01 22.93
N ALA A 22 32.09 10.83 23.81
CA ALA A 22 31.38 11.29 25.01
C ALA A 22 30.15 12.12 24.66
N LYS A 23 30.24 13.04 23.69
CA LYS A 23 29.11 13.85 23.20
C LYS A 23 28.00 13.03 22.58
N PHE A 24 28.32 12.03 21.78
CA PHE A 24 27.33 11.06 21.27
C PHE A 24 26.63 10.29 22.39
N ARG A 25 27.37 9.92 23.46
CA ARG A 25 26.80 9.20 24.59
C ARG A 25 25.91 10.08 25.44
N ASP A 26 26.34 11.29 25.73
CA ASP A 26 25.70 12.20 26.67
C ASP A 26 24.61 13.06 25.99
N GLY A 27 24.49 12.99 24.64
CA GLY A 27 23.53 13.78 23.86
C GLY A 27 23.84 15.28 23.83
N THR A 28 25.09 15.65 24.08
CA THR A 28 25.54 17.04 24.02
C THR A 28 25.74 17.44 22.56
N ASP A 29 25.21 18.63 22.17
CA ASP A 29 25.26 19.15 20.82
C ASP A 29 24.68 18.15 19.77
N PRO A 30 23.37 17.90 19.84
CA PRO A 30 22.71 16.88 18.99
C PRO A 30 22.67 17.26 17.51
N GLU A 31 22.95 18.50 17.13
CA GLU A 31 23.08 18.90 15.73
C GLU A 31 24.38 18.34 15.13
N LYS A 32 25.46 18.40 15.89
CA LYS A 32 26.78 17.95 15.44
C LYS A 32 27.06 16.48 15.77
N TYR A 33 26.50 15.99 16.88
CA TYR A 33 26.65 14.63 17.38
C TYR A 33 25.27 13.96 17.54
N PRO A 34 24.53 13.74 16.44
CA PRO A 34 23.17 13.23 16.49
C PRO A 34 23.15 11.75 16.88
N ASN A 35 21.99 11.34 17.40
CA ASN A 35 21.65 9.93 17.62
C ASN A 35 20.29 9.66 16.98
N THR A 36 20.25 9.70 15.66
CA THR A 36 19.00 9.58 14.89
C THR A 36 18.54 8.13 14.84
N ASP A 37 17.32 7.89 15.31
CA ASP A 37 16.59 6.66 15.06
C ASP A 37 15.74 6.81 13.79
N TRP A 38 16.33 6.52 12.64
CA TRP A 38 15.68 6.64 11.35
C TRP A 38 14.43 5.78 11.21
N TYR A 39 14.39 4.61 11.90
CA TYR A 39 13.21 3.77 11.91
C TYR A 39 12.05 4.43 12.64
N LYS A 40 12.32 5.01 13.81
CA LYS A 40 11.31 5.73 14.59
C LYS A 40 10.83 7.00 13.88
N GLU A 41 11.73 7.73 13.22
CA GLU A 41 11.39 8.91 12.44
C GLU A 41 10.50 8.58 11.24
N MET A 42 10.69 7.44 10.60
CA MET A 42 9.98 7.05 9.38
C MET A 42 8.78 6.17 9.67
N LEU A 43 8.93 5.14 10.52
CA LEU A 43 7.91 4.12 10.76
C LEU A 43 7.05 4.50 11.99
N SER A 44 6.44 5.67 11.95
CA SER A 44 5.67 6.22 13.07
C SER A 44 4.24 5.67 13.17
N GLN A 45 3.74 5.02 12.12
CA GLN A 45 2.35 4.56 12.05
C GLN A 45 2.20 3.08 12.40
N ARG A 46 1.03 2.74 12.92
CA ARG A 46 0.60 1.35 13.05
C ARG A 46 -0.13 0.93 11.79
N ALA A 47 0.35 -0.10 11.13
CA ALA A 47 -0.30 -0.71 9.97
C ALA A 47 -1.58 -1.44 10.39
N ILE A 48 -2.67 -0.69 10.59
CA ILE A 48 -3.96 -1.25 10.98
C ILE A 48 -4.67 -1.74 9.72
N GLN A 49 -5.16 -2.98 9.77
CA GLN A 49 -6.00 -3.56 8.73
C GLN A 49 -7.34 -3.96 9.34
N HIS A 50 -8.41 -3.65 8.63
CA HIS A 50 -9.74 -4.19 8.94
C HIS A 50 -10.47 -4.58 7.66
N GLN A 51 -11.29 -5.63 7.78
CA GLN A 51 -12.07 -6.17 6.67
C GLN A 51 -13.48 -6.47 7.15
N HIS A 52 -14.44 -6.11 6.32
CA HIS A 52 -15.85 -6.39 6.54
C HIS A 52 -16.44 -7.07 5.31
N ASN A 53 -17.16 -8.17 5.52
CA ASN A 53 -17.84 -8.88 4.46
C ASN A 53 -19.28 -9.12 4.89
N LEU A 54 -20.19 -8.85 3.99
CA LEU A 54 -21.62 -9.14 4.14
C LEU A 54 -22.08 -9.96 2.95
N SER A 55 -22.86 -11.01 3.19
CA SER A 55 -23.46 -11.78 2.13
C SER A 55 -24.89 -12.17 2.47
N VAL A 56 -25.70 -12.23 1.43
CA VAL A 56 -27.08 -12.68 1.50
C VAL A 56 -27.30 -13.69 0.39
N SER A 57 -27.88 -14.82 0.71
CA SER A 57 -28.29 -15.83 -0.25
C SER A 57 -29.69 -16.31 0.04
N GLY A 58 -30.39 -16.71 -0.98
CA GLY A 58 -31.73 -17.23 -0.85
C GLY A 58 -32.25 -17.73 -2.19
N GLY A 59 -33.50 -18.12 -2.20
CA GLY A 59 -34.11 -18.53 -3.42
C GLY A 59 -35.38 -19.35 -3.22
N THR A 60 -35.91 -19.77 -4.33
CA THR A 60 -37.02 -20.70 -4.48
C THR A 60 -36.60 -21.89 -5.33
N GLU A 61 -37.48 -22.81 -5.65
CA GLU A 61 -37.19 -23.88 -6.61
C GLU A 61 -36.82 -23.34 -7.99
N LYS A 62 -37.26 -22.14 -8.35
CA LYS A 62 -37.06 -21.55 -9.67
C LYS A 62 -35.93 -20.52 -9.73
N VAL A 63 -35.61 -19.85 -8.62
CA VAL A 63 -34.60 -18.78 -8.59
C VAL A 63 -33.74 -18.98 -7.37
N ARG A 64 -32.44 -18.90 -7.57
CA ARG A 64 -31.41 -18.83 -6.50
C ARG A 64 -30.58 -17.59 -6.71
N TYR A 65 -30.27 -16.92 -5.63
CA TYR A 65 -29.41 -15.76 -5.66
C TYR A 65 -28.39 -15.77 -4.53
N TYR A 66 -27.27 -15.17 -4.82
CA TYR A 66 -26.23 -14.85 -3.87
C TYR A 66 -25.73 -13.44 -4.16
N VAL A 67 -25.68 -12.59 -3.15
CA VAL A 67 -25.13 -11.23 -3.22
C VAL A 67 -24.15 -11.06 -2.08
N SER A 68 -22.98 -10.53 -2.37
CA SER A 68 -21.98 -10.19 -1.35
C SER A 68 -21.36 -8.85 -1.60
N ALA A 69 -21.07 -8.13 -0.51
CA ALA A 69 -20.31 -6.91 -0.48
C ALA A 69 -19.15 -7.06 0.48
N GLY A 70 -17.99 -6.56 0.10
CA GLY A 70 -16.77 -6.58 0.92
C GLY A 70 -16.08 -5.24 0.92
N PHE A 71 -15.51 -4.89 2.06
CA PHE A 71 -14.68 -3.72 2.27
C PHE A 71 -13.41 -4.13 2.99
N LEU A 72 -12.26 -3.70 2.49
CA LEU A 72 -10.94 -3.83 3.12
C LEU A 72 -10.31 -2.45 3.20
N SER A 73 -9.77 -2.10 4.35
CA SER A 73 -8.92 -0.93 4.54
C SER A 73 -7.65 -1.37 5.26
N GLN A 74 -6.51 -0.94 4.72
CA GLN A 74 -5.19 -1.26 5.25
C GLN A 74 -4.33 0.01 5.21
N GLY A 75 -3.90 0.46 6.39
CA GLY A 75 -2.90 1.49 6.53
C GLY A 75 -1.48 0.93 6.42
N GLY A 76 -0.52 1.77 6.08
CA GLY A 76 0.89 1.44 6.03
C GLY A 76 1.66 1.74 7.31
N LEU A 77 2.96 1.48 7.29
CA LEU A 77 3.88 1.75 8.42
C LEU A 77 4.29 3.22 8.52
N TRP A 78 4.06 4.03 7.48
CA TRP A 78 4.28 5.48 7.45
C TRP A 78 3.02 6.20 7.00
N GLU A 79 2.97 7.51 7.21
CA GLU A 79 1.82 8.32 6.87
C GLU A 79 1.51 8.31 5.37
N ASP A 80 0.22 8.47 5.03
CA ASP A 80 -0.28 8.50 3.66
C ASP A 80 0.06 7.26 2.81
N LEU A 81 0.30 6.11 3.44
CA LEU A 81 0.36 4.81 2.80
C LEU A 81 -0.92 4.04 3.09
N ASP A 82 -1.85 4.06 2.13
CA ASP A 82 -3.18 3.48 2.30
C ASP A 82 -3.58 2.58 1.14
N TYR A 83 -4.28 1.51 1.46
CA TYR A 83 -4.97 0.66 0.51
C TYR A 83 -6.42 0.45 0.94
N LYS A 84 -7.37 0.70 0.02
CA LYS A 84 -8.80 0.44 0.23
C LYS A 84 -9.35 -0.36 -0.94
N ARG A 85 -10.13 -1.39 -0.62
CA ARG A 85 -10.77 -2.23 -1.63
C ARG A 85 -12.25 -2.42 -1.30
N TYR A 86 -13.07 -2.21 -2.31
CA TYR A 86 -14.51 -2.47 -2.30
C TYR A 86 -14.81 -3.56 -3.32
N ASN A 87 -15.57 -4.57 -2.91
CA ASN A 87 -16.01 -5.66 -3.76
C ASN A 87 -17.52 -5.77 -3.71
N LEU A 88 -18.13 -6.02 -4.86
CA LEU A 88 -19.53 -6.40 -4.97
C LEU A 88 -19.61 -7.62 -5.89
N ARG A 89 -20.41 -8.61 -5.50
CA ARG A 89 -20.66 -9.79 -6.32
C ARG A 89 -22.13 -10.15 -6.25
N SER A 90 -22.71 -10.49 -7.39
CA SER A 90 -24.07 -11.02 -7.51
C SER A 90 -24.04 -12.21 -8.45
N ASN A 91 -24.64 -13.31 -8.00
CA ASN A 91 -24.88 -14.52 -8.78
C ASN A 91 -26.38 -14.82 -8.73
N ILE A 92 -27.00 -14.99 -9.88
CA ILE A 92 -28.41 -15.31 -10.01
C ILE A 92 -28.56 -16.48 -10.97
N ASP A 93 -29.21 -17.54 -10.51
CA ASP A 93 -29.61 -18.67 -11.32
C ASP A 93 -31.14 -18.75 -11.36
N ALA A 94 -31.72 -18.69 -12.54
CA ALA A 94 -33.15 -18.72 -12.74
C ALA A 94 -33.56 -19.84 -13.70
N THR A 95 -34.50 -20.65 -13.29
CA THR A 95 -35.22 -21.58 -14.15
C THR A 95 -36.42 -20.85 -14.75
N ILE A 96 -36.26 -20.33 -15.97
CA ILE A 96 -37.25 -19.51 -16.66
C ILE A 96 -38.44 -20.38 -17.09
N THR A 97 -38.12 -21.55 -17.64
CA THR A 97 -39.11 -22.58 -17.98
C THR A 97 -38.58 -23.95 -17.55
N ASN A 98 -39.35 -25.01 -17.70
CA ASN A 98 -38.87 -26.38 -17.41
C ASN A 98 -37.69 -26.82 -18.31
N THR A 99 -37.46 -26.11 -19.40
CA THR A 99 -36.39 -26.41 -20.39
C THR A 99 -35.35 -25.32 -20.49
N THR A 100 -35.55 -24.14 -19.86
CA THR A 100 -34.67 -22.97 -20.00
C THR A 100 -34.17 -22.55 -18.65
N ARG A 101 -32.84 -22.44 -18.51
CA ARG A 101 -32.15 -21.85 -17.35
C ARG A 101 -31.31 -20.66 -17.80
N LEU A 102 -31.31 -19.63 -16.96
CA LEU A 102 -30.50 -18.43 -17.11
C LEU A 102 -29.61 -18.25 -15.88
N GLY A 103 -28.31 -18.19 -16.09
CA GLY A 103 -27.33 -17.79 -15.07
C GLY A 103 -26.81 -16.37 -15.37
N VAL A 104 -26.72 -15.53 -14.34
CA VAL A 104 -26.15 -14.19 -14.43
C VAL A 104 -25.18 -13.99 -13.28
N ASP A 105 -23.91 -13.80 -13.61
CA ASP A 105 -22.86 -13.47 -12.66
C ASP A 105 -22.36 -12.05 -12.95
N ILE A 106 -22.34 -11.21 -11.94
CA ILE A 106 -21.77 -9.85 -12.02
C ILE A 106 -20.84 -9.65 -10.83
N SER A 107 -19.63 -9.18 -11.07
CA SER A 107 -18.73 -8.75 -10.02
C SER A 107 -18.11 -7.39 -10.34
N GLY A 108 -17.93 -6.59 -9.30
CA GLY A 108 -17.26 -5.30 -9.36
C GLY A 108 -16.21 -5.19 -8.26
N ARG A 109 -15.07 -4.58 -8.57
CA ARG A 109 -14.01 -4.29 -7.61
C ARG A 109 -13.44 -2.90 -7.86
N VAL A 110 -13.34 -2.13 -6.79
CA VAL A 110 -12.65 -0.84 -6.78
C VAL A 110 -11.52 -0.90 -5.80
N GLU A 111 -10.32 -0.59 -6.24
CA GLU A 111 -9.12 -0.50 -5.39
C GLU A 111 -8.55 0.90 -5.45
N ASN A 112 -8.29 1.47 -4.28
CA ASN A 112 -7.67 2.76 -4.13
C ASN A 112 -6.35 2.56 -3.39
N THR A 113 -5.26 3.04 -3.97
CA THR A 113 -3.93 3.05 -3.36
C THR A 113 -3.46 4.49 -3.20
N LEU A 114 -2.89 4.79 -2.05
CA LEU A 114 -2.13 6.01 -1.82
C LEU A 114 -0.73 5.60 -1.40
N ASN A 115 0.28 6.09 -2.11
CA ASN A 115 1.68 5.95 -1.77
C ASN A 115 2.31 7.34 -1.71
N VAL A 116 3.17 7.57 -0.75
CA VAL A 116 3.95 8.81 -0.64
C VAL A 116 5.38 8.59 -1.09
N GLY A 117 6.00 9.65 -1.56
CA GLY A 117 7.40 9.74 -1.85
C GLY A 117 7.95 8.62 -2.74
N ALA A 118 9.19 8.33 -2.56
CA ALA A 118 9.88 7.21 -3.18
C ALA A 118 9.68 5.93 -2.36
N SER A 119 8.48 5.36 -2.37
CA SER A 119 8.14 4.14 -1.62
C SER A 119 9.07 2.95 -1.93
N GLN A 120 9.65 2.94 -3.13
CA GLN A 120 10.70 1.99 -3.49
C GLN A 120 12.02 2.40 -2.86
N GLY A 121 12.61 1.50 -2.07
CA GLY A 121 13.92 1.71 -1.47
C GLY A 121 13.92 2.34 -0.08
N ILE A 122 12.75 2.67 0.50
CA ILE A 122 12.69 3.21 1.88
C ILE A 122 13.44 2.31 2.86
N PHE A 123 13.17 1.01 2.86
CA PHE A 123 13.88 0.08 3.76
C PHE A 123 15.39 0.02 3.45
N GLN A 124 15.77 0.10 2.18
CA GLN A 124 17.19 0.16 1.81
C GLN A 124 17.85 1.44 2.35
N GLN A 125 17.16 2.56 2.27
CA GLN A 125 17.64 3.83 2.80
C GLN A 125 17.70 3.81 4.34
N LEU A 126 16.68 3.25 5.01
CA LEU A 126 16.66 3.08 6.46
C LEU A 126 17.88 2.30 6.97
N VAL A 127 18.27 1.25 6.24
CA VAL A 127 19.48 0.45 6.59
C VAL A 127 20.77 1.22 6.32
N ARG A 128 20.79 2.07 5.30
CA ARG A 128 22.00 2.85 4.92
C ARG A 128 22.21 4.10 5.77
N ASN A 129 21.11 4.73 6.19
CA ASN A 129 21.20 5.92 7.03
C ASN A 129 21.66 5.54 8.44
N THR A 130 22.82 6.03 8.81
CA THR A 130 23.42 5.70 10.10
C THR A 130 22.96 6.65 11.20
N PRO A 131 23.01 6.26 12.49
CA PRO A 131 22.56 7.10 13.60
C PRO A 131 23.29 8.43 13.75
N VAL A 132 24.52 8.51 13.21
CA VAL A 132 25.35 9.72 13.27
C VAL A 132 25.02 10.74 12.20
N LEU A 133 24.00 10.47 11.36
CA LEU A 133 23.47 11.39 10.38
C LEU A 133 22.26 12.14 10.94
N LEU A 134 22.25 13.45 10.84
CA LEU A 134 21.16 14.29 11.36
C LEU A 134 19.94 14.19 10.46
N CYS A 135 18.75 13.84 11.03
CA CYS A 135 17.48 13.88 10.33
C CYS A 135 16.83 15.26 10.39
N ARG A 136 16.77 15.85 11.58
CA ARG A 136 16.13 17.14 11.84
C ARG A 136 16.97 17.99 12.76
N TYR A 137 16.89 19.29 12.54
CA TYR A 137 17.37 20.28 13.49
C TYR A 137 16.40 20.41 14.68
N PRO A 138 16.82 21.02 15.81
CA PRO A 138 15.96 21.23 16.98
C PRO A 138 14.70 22.06 16.70
N ASP A 139 14.73 22.91 15.66
CA ASP A 139 13.58 23.71 15.22
C ASP A 139 12.57 22.90 14.37
N GLY A 140 12.86 21.62 14.11
CA GLY A 140 12.04 20.71 13.33
C GLY A 140 12.31 20.72 11.82
N THR A 141 13.18 21.59 11.32
CA THR A 141 13.55 21.60 9.90
C THR A 141 14.37 20.37 9.54
N PHE A 142 14.22 19.89 8.31
CA PHE A 142 14.93 18.71 7.84
C PHE A 142 16.39 19.06 7.48
N ALA A 143 17.31 18.27 7.98
CA ALA A 143 18.71 18.41 7.67
C ALA A 143 19.09 17.70 6.35
N VAL A 144 20.12 18.17 5.68
CA VAL A 144 20.88 17.38 4.70
C VAL A 144 21.77 16.44 5.50
N PRO A 145 21.54 15.11 5.48
CA PRO A 145 22.36 14.19 6.30
C PRO A 145 23.82 14.18 5.84
N ASP A 146 24.04 13.96 4.55
CA ASP A 146 25.30 14.17 3.82
C ASP A 146 25.06 14.16 2.29
N ALA A 147 26.13 14.30 1.48
CA ALA A 147 26.02 14.33 0.02
C ALA A 147 25.54 13.02 -0.63
N THR A 148 25.61 11.90 0.10
CA THR A 148 25.33 10.55 -0.43
C THR A 148 24.08 9.92 0.14
N HIS A 149 23.57 10.45 1.27
CA HIS A 149 22.41 9.91 1.97
C HIS A 149 21.25 10.93 1.94
N PRO A 150 20.21 10.70 1.16
CA PRO A 150 19.04 11.57 1.16
C PRO A 150 18.29 11.49 2.50
N ASN A 151 17.66 12.59 2.89
CA ASN A 151 16.75 12.59 4.03
C ASN A 151 15.43 11.93 3.60
N ILE A 152 15.30 10.64 3.87
CA ILE A 152 14.12 9.86 3.47
C ILE A 152 12.85 10.30 4.20
N VAL A 153 13.00 10.82 5.41
CA VAL A 153 11.85 11.32 6.20
C VAL A 153 11.31 12.58 5.54
N ALA A 154 12.18 13.50 5.11
CA ALA A 154 11.78 14.69 4.36
C ALA A 154 11.10 14.33 3.03
N SER A 155 11.63 13.33 2.32
CA SER A 155 11.10 12.88 1.03
C SER A 155 9.72 12.22 1.12
N ASN A 156 9.35 11.75 2.30
CA ASN A 156 8.11 10.99 2.54
C ASN A 156 7.14 11.71 3.49
N GLN A 157 7.22 13.04 3.58
CA GLN A 157 6.30 13.82 4.41
C GLN A 157 4.90 13.88 3.78
N PRO A 158 3.83 13.90 4.61
CA PRO A 158 2.48 14.17 4.17
C PRO A 158 2.37 15.46 3.36
N GLY A 159 1.59 15.42 2.28
CA GLY A 159 1.44 16.57 1.40
C GLY A 159 2.61 16.82 0.42
N GLY A 160 3.68 16.03 0.51
CA GLY A 160 4.79 16.03 -0.44
C GLY A 160 4.49 15.25 -1.72
N SER A 161 5.47 14.47 -2.18
CA SER A 161 5.29 13.59 -3.34
C SER A 161 4.28 12.49 -3.05
N TYR A 162 3.40 12.20 -4.01
CA TYR A 162 2.43 11.10 -3.87
C TYR A 162 2.13 10.42 -5.21
N SER A 163 1.64 9.19 -5.12
CA SER A 163 1.04 8.44 -6.21
C SER A 163 -0.30 7.85 -5.75
N LYS A 164 -1.38 8.24 -6.43
CA LYS A 164 -2.73 7.72 -6.21
C LYS A 164 -3.13 6.80 -7.35
N GLY A 165 -3.29 5.52 -7.05
CA GLY A 165 -3.78 4.52 -7.97
C GLY A 165 -5.27 4.23 -7.73
N ASN A 166 -6.04 4.15 -8.82
CA ASN A 166 -7.42 3.67 -8.78
C ASN A 166 -7.57 2.56 -9.81
N THR A 167 -7.93 1.38 -9.35
CA THR A 167 -8.26 0.24 -10.20
C THR A 167 -9.77 -0.01 -10.12
N PHE A 168 -10.40 -0.11 -11.28
CA PHE A 168 -11.80 -0.48 -11.39
C PHE A 168 -11.91 -1.70 -12.29
N VAL A 169 -12.46 -2.78 -11.76
CA VAL A 169 -12.69 -4.04 -12.47
C VAL A 169 -14.18 -4.35 -12.45
N VAL A 170 -14.73 -4.69 -13.60
CA VAL A 170 -16.09 -5.23 -13.75
C VAL A 170 -16.02 -6.47 -14.60
N ASP A 171 -16.62 -7.55 -14.09
CA ASP A 171 -16.82 -8.79 -14.79
C ASP A 171 -18.32 -9.12 -14.81
N ALA A 172 -18.82 -9.50 -15.98
CA ALA A 172 -20.17 -9.98 -16.16
C ALA A 172 -20.16 -11.24 -17.01
N ARG A 173 -20.99 -12.21 -16.63
CA ARG A 173 -21.21 -13.44 -17.37
C ARG A 173 -22.70 -13.73 -17.41
N VAL A 174 -23.16 -14.07 -18.58
CA VAL A 174 -24.51 -14.57 -18.83
C VAL A 174 -24.42 -15.95 -19.44
N GLU A 175 -25.15 -16.88 -18.90
CA GLU A 175 -25.21 -18.26 -19.35
C GLU A 175 -26.65 -18.65 -19.58
N LEU A 176 -26.97 -19.21 -20.74
CA LEU A 176 -28.27 -19.72 -21.13
C LEU A 176 -28.15 -21.21 -21.44
N ASP A 177 -28.88 -22.02 -20.71
CA ASP A 177 -29.05 -23.46 -20.98
C ASP A 177 -30.45 -23.71 -21.50
N GLN A 178 -30.57 -24.32 -22.66
CA GLN A 178 -31.83 -24.73 -23.29
C GLN A 178 -31.87 -26.23 -23.56
N LYS A 179 -32.79 -26.92 -22.95
CA LYS A 179 -33.12 -28.31 -23.31
C LYS A 179 -33.93 -28.33 -24.60
N LEU A 180 -33.57 -29.22 -25.50
CA LEU A 180 -34.19 -29.38 -26.81
C LEU A 180 -34.78 -30.80 -26.95
N ASP A 181 -35.30 -31.34 -25.84
CA ASP A 181 -35.91 -32.69 -25.81
C ASP A 181 -37.06 -32.85 -26.82
N PHE A 182 -37.65 -31.74 -27.25
CA PHE A 182 -38.69 -31.72 -28.30
C PHE A 182 -38.12 -32.00 -29.70
N ILE A 183 -36.79 -31.92 -29.92
CA ILE A 183 -36.15 -32.32 -31.15
C ILE A 183 -35.60 -33.73 -31.00
N THR A 184 -34.85 -33.98 -29.95
CA THR A 184 -34.20 -35.25 -29.64
C THR A 184 -34.03 -35.36 -28.12
N SER A 185 -34.47 -36.49 -27.55
CA SER A 185 -34.37 -36.74 -26.11
C SER A 185 -32.89 -36.62 -25.64
N GLY A 186 -32.69 -35.84 -24.59
CA GLY A 186 -31.36 -35.55 -24.01
C GLY A 186 -30.53 -34.48 -24.74
N LEU A 187 -31.06 -33.90 -25.82
CA LEU A 187 -30.36 -32.81 -26.53
C LEU A 187 -30.49 -31.53 -25.72
N SER A 188 -29.38 -30.80 -25.58
CA SER A 188 -29.35 -29.45 -24.98
C SER A 188 -28.34 -28.57 -25.67
N VAL A 189 -28.54 -27.26 -25.58
CA VAL A 189 -27.65 -26.21 -26.05
C VAL A 189 -27.34 -25.30 -24.91
N LYS A 190 -26.05 -24.94 -24.75
CA LYS A 190 -25.54 -24.00 -23.79
C LYS A 190 -24.85 -22.85 -24.50
N GLY A 191 -25.31 -21.64 -24.22
CA GLY A 191 -24.68 -20.38 -24.66
C GLY A 191 -24.10 -19.62 -23.48
N THR A 192 -22.89 -19.10 -23.64
CA THR A 192 -22.25 -18.26 -22.63
C THR A 192 -21.69 -17.00 -23.26
N ALA A 193 -22.01 -15.85 -22.68
CA ALA A 193 -21.41 -14.57 -23.02
C ALA A 193 -20.74 -14.00 -21.78
N SER A 194 -19.53 -13.43 -21.94
CA SER A 194 -18.81 -12.79 -20.85
C SER A 194 -18.22 -11.45 -21.28
N PHE A 195 -18.19 -10.53 -20.32
CA PHE A 195 -17.61 -9.22 -20.46
C PHE A 195 -16.68 -8.97 -19.28
N SER A 196 -15.48 -8.47 -19.54
CA SER A 196 -14.54 -8.06 -18.51
C SER A 196 -13.92 -6.72 -18.88
N LYS A 197 -13.87 -5.80 -17.93
CA LYS A 197 -13.22 -4.50 -18.10
C LYS A 197 -12.38 -4.20 -16.88
N ASN A 198 -11.10 -3.88 -17.14
CA ASN A 198 -10.16 -3.39 -16.14
C ASN A 198 -9.71 -1.98 -16.55
N VAL A 199 -9.87 -1.01 -15.65
CA VAL A 199 -9.44 0.37 -15.85
C VAL A 199 -8.53 0.74 -14.70
N TYR A 200 -7.29 1.07 -15.02
CA TYR A 200 -6.33 1.62 -14.06
C TYR A 200 -6.09 3.10 -14.35
N LYS A 201 -6.18 3.91 -13.31
CA LYS A 201 -5.85 5.34 -13.34
C LYS A 201 -4.79 5.61 -12.29
N ASN A 202 -3.74 6.31 -12.67
CA ASN A 202 -2.72 6.78 -11.73
C ASN A 202 -2.58 8.29 -11.83
N LYS A 203 -2.46 8.94 -10.67
CA LYS A 203 -2.10 10.35 -10.54
C LYS A 203 -0.89 10.45 -9.63
N SER A 204 0.21 10.95 -10.17
CA SER A 204 1.44 11.17 -9.43
C SER A 204 1.73 12.66 -9.33
N TRP A 205 2.28 13.05 -8.20
CA TRP A 205 2.81 14.38 -7.95
C TRP A 205 4.18 14.24 -7.31
N ASN A 206 5.18 14.88 -7.87
CA ASN A 206 6.55 14.82 -7.38
C ASN A 206 7.01 16.20 -6.94
N VAL A 207 7.51 16.28 -5.72
CA VAL A 207 8.06 17.48 -5.11
C VAL A 207 9.41 17.13 -4.50
N SER A 208 10.41 17.95 -4.72
CA SER A 208 11.67 17.85 -3.99
C SER A 208 11.47 18.43 -2.59
N PRO A 209 11.80 17.70 -1.53
CA PRO A 209 11.67 18.21 -0.17
C PRO A 209 12.67 19.34 0.07
N TYR A 210 12.27 20.30 0.90
CA TYR A 210 13.19 21.27 1.43
C TYR A 210 14.02 20.63 2.54
N VAL A 211 15.32 20.63 2.36
CA VAL A 211 16.32 20.20 3.34
C VAL A 211 17.35 21.31 3.48
N TYR A 212 17.87 21.49 4.68
CA TYR A 212 18.74 22.61 5.01
C TYR A 212 20.12 22.11 5.45
N SER A 213 21.15 22.83 5.05
CA SER A 213 22.49 22.73 5.63
C SER A 213 22.75 24.02 6.39
N LYS A 214 23.18 23.91 7.64
CA LYS A 214 23.76 25.07 8.34
C LYS A 214 25.22 25.13 7.89
N ASP A 215 25.60 26.27 7.35
CA ASP A 215 26.99 26.53 7.07
C ASP A 215 27.79 26.42 8.38
N ALA A 216 28.94 25.73 8.31
CA ALA A 216 29.79 25.45 9.46
C ALA A 216 30.62 26.71 9.88
#